data_def03582e20f53e6e4fe7fa1337a53ed
#
_entry.id   def03582e20f53e6e4fe7fa1337a53ed
#
_cell.length_a   1.000
_cell.length_b   1.000
_cell.length_c   1.000
_cell.angle_alpha   90.00
_cell.angle_beta   90.00
_cell.angle_gamma   90.00
#
_symmetry.space_group_name_H-M   'P 1'
#
loop_
_entity.id
_entity.type
_entity.pdbx_description
1 polymer ?
#
loop_
_entity_poly.entity_id
_entity_poly.type
_entity_poly.pdbx_seq_one_letter_code
_entity_poly.pdbx_strand_id
1 'polypeptide(L)'
;MPERVPDPPPTAPPFRPGWSARFAAMSRSRAVYVPVSLLLLAPCHWQARLTEGDLSSHNYSSWLARLIESGRAEGLEAVHQTTNLLFDLILSGLIKIVGAGAAQRIAISLAVLTFVWGAFAFVSAVSGRRAWHLMPVIAMLAYSWVFHMGLFSLYLSLGLCFWVLALAWEWKPWRLAAAAPILALAYLAHTLPVFWTAGLLAYLWLAGRTAPRTLAWLVAVSLPAMIVLRELVDPKFISEWSLQRVFMTSGTNTSWTFDAKYSVVLVGLLLVWGTMFLELLHHWGMRRVVSSSSFQLCVVGSAGVFALPVALAIPGSHHALAYISEPMALGVAVCICALLGAARPRMLERYALVAVALIFFCFLYRDERAKNALEDRMQGVVAQSAPGHGVVIRGVKAGISCGGTNWKAIEDRRPHT
;
A
#
# COMPACT_ATOMS: atom_id res chain seq x y z
N MET A 1 38.96 -30.13 67.82
CA MET A 1 38.99 -29.03 66.80
C MET A 1 37.79 -29.26 65.90
N PRO A 2 36.83 -28.32 65.81
CA PRO A 2 35.73 -28.45 64.88
C PRO A 2 36.21 -28.13 63.43
N GLU A 3 35.93 -29.02 62.47
CA GLU A 3 36.21 -28.85 61.05
C GLU A 3 35.44 -27.62 60.52
N ARG A 4 36.14 -26.65 59.88
CA ARG A 4 35.52 -25.52 59.19
C ARG A 4 34.83 -26.04 57.93
N VAL A 5 33.53 -25.90 57.88
CA VAL A 5 32.76 -26.05 56.62
C VAL A 5 33.25 -25.00 55.62
N PRO A 6 33.68 -25.38 54.40
CA PRO A 6 34.10 -24.40 53.39
C PRO A 6 32.94 -23.52 52.96
N ASP A 7 33.22 -22.22 52.82
CA ASP A 7 32.27 -21.20 52.35
C ASP A 7 31.70 -21.59 50.97
N PRO A 8 30.38 -21.40 50.70
CA PRO A 8 29.82 -21.66 49.38
C PRO A 8 30.45 -20.79 48.32
N PRO A 9 30.67 -21.33 47.11
CA PRO A 9 31.28 -20.58 46.01
C PRO A 9 30.47 -19.32 45.70
N PRO A 10 31.12 -18.19 45.28
CA PRO A 10 30.43 -16.96 44.95
C PRO A 10 29.39 -17.20 43.84
N THR A 11 28.15 -16.78 44.10
CA THR A 11 27.06 -16.84 43.15
C THR A 11 27.47 -16.13 41.86
N ALA A 12 27.41 -16.84 40.72
CA ALA A 12 27.68 -16.25 39.42
C ALA A 12 26.82 -15.00 39.20
N PRO A 13 27.37 -13.91 38.61
CA PRO A 13 26.56 -12.72 38.35
C PRO A 13 25.35 -13.02 37.50
N PRO A 14 24.20 -12.38 37.72
CA PRO A 14 22.97 -12.66 36.99
C PRO A 14 23.20 -12.52 35.50
N PHE A 15 22.89 -13.56 34.75
CA PHE A 15 23.01 -13.61 33.28
C PHE A 15 22.22 -12.47 32.67
N ARG A 16 22.89 -11.43 32.18
CA ARG A 16 22.23 -10.34 31.42
C ARG A 16 21.86 -10.87 30.04
N PRO A 17 20.58 -10.97 29.70
CA PRO A 17 20.18 -11.47 28.39
C PRO A 17 20.81 -10.59 27.31
N GLY A 18 21.42 -11.22 26.30
CA GLY A 18 22.04 -10.54 25.17
C GLY A 18 21.00 -9.67 24.40
N TRP A 19 21.47 -8.71 23.61
CA TRP A 19 20.63 -7.80 22.83
C TRP A 19 19.55 -8.52 22.00
N SER A 20 19.86 -9.70 21.43
CA SER A 20 18.92 -10.52 20.68
C SER A 20 17.76 -11.06 21.53
N ALA A 21 18.03 -11.47 22.78
CA ALA A 21 17.00 -11.94 23.71
C ALA A 21 16.12 -10.79 24.22
N ARG A 22 16.70 -9.61 24.44
CA ARG A 22 15.95 -8.40 24.81
C ARG A 22 15.05 -7.94 23.67
N PHE A 23 15.54 -7.94 22.43
CA PHE A 23 14.74 -7.60 21.26
C PHE A 23 13.60 -8.61 21.04
N ALA A 24 13.88 -9.91 21.22
CA ALA A 24 12.85 -10.95 21.13
C ALA A 24 11.79 -10.85 22.23
N ALA A 25 12.17 -10.44 23.44
CA ALA A 25 11.22 -10.17 24.53
C ALA A 25 10.38 -8.90 24.25
N MET A 26 11.03 -7.83 23.78
CA MET A 26 10.37 -6.57 23.43
C MET A 26 9.41 -6.74 22.24
N SER A 27 9.76 -7.51 21.23
CA SER A 27 8.87 -7.79 20.08
C SER A 27 7.63 -8.64 20.44
N ARG A 28 7.64 -9.30 21.59
CA ARG A 28 6.47 -9.98 22.13
C ARG A 28 5.57 -9.03 22.94
N SER A 29 6.11 -7.95 23.46
CA SER A 29 5.35 -6.94 24.22
C SER A 29 4.41 -6.17 23.28
N ARG A 30 3.21 -5.85 23.80
CA ARG A 30 2.29 -4.93 23.11
C ARG A 30 2.83 -3.49 23.10
N ALA A 31 3.68 -3.14 24.06
CA ALA A 31 4.27 -1.80 24.16
C ALA A 31 5.14 -1.40 22.95
N VAL A 32 5.67 -2.36 22.18
CA VAL A 32 6.46 -2.06 20.97
C VAL A 32 5.64 -1.40 19.85
N TYR A 33 4.32 -1.61 19.83
CA TYR A 33 3.46 -1.03 18.79
C TYR A 33 3.44 0.49 18.81
N VAL A 34 3.51 1.12 20.00
CA VAL A 34 3.49 2.59 20.11
C VAL A 34 4.75 3.23 19.51
N PRO A 35 5.98 2.91 19.94
CA PRO A 35 7.18 3.53 19.36
C PRO A 35 7.33 3.18 17.86
N VAL A 36 6.94 2.00 17.41
CA VAL A 36 6.96 1.67 15.98
C VAL A 36 5.94 2.51 15.22
N SER A 37 4.72 2.72 15.75
CA SER A 37 3.73 3.60 15.11
C SER A 37 4.24 5.04 14.99
N LEU A 38 4.88 5.58 16.05
CA LEU A 38 5.47 6.92 16.00
C LEU A 38 6.58 7.02 14.95
N LEU A 39 7.44 6.01 14.87
CA LEU A 39 8.50 5.96 13.86
C LEU A 39 7.91 5.88 12.44
N LEU A 40 6.87 5.08 12.25
CA LEU A 40 6.17 4.92 10.98
C LEU A 40 5.49 6.22 10.51
N LEU A 41 5.10 7.09 11.42
CA LEU A 41 4.49 8.39 11.10
C LEU A 41 5.52 9.49 10.83
N ALA A 42 6.81 9.25 11.05
CA ALA A 42 7.84 10.27 10.81
C ALA A 42 7.75 10.94 9.44
N PRO A 43 7.55 10.19 8.31
CA PRO A 43 7.43 10.83 6.99
C PRO A 43 6.22 11.76 6.86
N CYS A 44 5.13 11.54 7.56
CA CYS A 44 3.97 12.46 7.54
C CYS A 44 4.25 13.81 8.21
N HIS A 45 5.38 13.92 8.95
CA HIS A 45 5.68 15.09 9.80
C HIS A 45 7.07 15.70 9.57
N TRP A 46 7.93 15.12 8.74
CA TRP A 46 9.29 15.59 8.53
C TRP A 46 9.44 16.78 7.58
N GLN A 47 8.38 17.13 6.84
CA GLN A 47 8.34 18.31 5.97
C GLN A 47 7.24 19.28 6.42
N ALA A 48 7.36 20.56 6.04
CA ALA A 48 6.38 21.58 6.38
C ALA A 48 5.01 21.32 5.73
N ARG A 49 4.99 20.76 4.51
CA ARG A 49 3.78 20.43 3.75
C ARG A 49 3.82 19.01 3.27
N LEU A 50 2.63 18.42 3.11
CA LEU A 50 2.41 17.16 2.42
C LEU A 50 2.02 17.51 0.97
N THR A 51 2.91 17.21 0.03
CA THR A 51 2.78 17.57 -1.39
C THR A 51 2.39 16.35 -2.24
N GLU A 52 1.39 15.61 -1.76
CA GLU A 52 0.93 14.39 -2.41
C GLU A 52 -0.09 14.70 -3.52
N GLY A 53 -0.02 13.98 -4.63
CA GLY A 53 -0.69 14.32 -5.89
C GLY A 53 -2.15 14.75 -5.77
N ASP A 54 -3.06 13.83 -5.42
CA ASP A 54 -4.50 14.09 -5.37
C ASP A 54 -4.99 14.65 -4.01
N LEU A 55 -4.07 14.86 -3.06
CA LEU A 55 -4.42 15.38 -1.73
C LEU A 55 -5.03 16.78 -1.80
N SER A 56 -4.58 17.60 -2.75
CA SER A 56 -5.15 18.94 -2.99
C SER A 56 -6.61 18.87 -3.43
N SER A 57 -6.97 17.88 -4.25
CA SER A 57 -8.35 17.61 -4.68
C SER A 57 -9.23 17.22 -3.50
N HIS A 58 -8.76 16.34 -2.61
CA HIS A 58 -9.48 15.96 -1.39
C HIS A 58 -9.71 17.18 -0.47
N ASN A 59 -8.69 18.02 -0.27
CA ASN A 59 -8.82 19.25 0.51
C ASN A 59 -9.83 20.22 -0.10
N TYR A 60 -9.74 20.44 -1.42
CA TYR A 60 -10.65 21.31 -2.15
C TYR A 60 -12.09 20.80 -2.09
N SER A 61 -12.31 19.51 -2.34
CA SER A 61 -13.64 18.87 -2.27
C SER A 61 -14.24 19.00 -0.87
N SER A 62 -13.46 18.76 0.18
CA SER A 62 -13.89 18.89 1.58
C SER A 62 -14.22 20.37 1.94
N TRP A 63 -13.45 21.31 1.43
CA TRP A 63 -13.73 22.74 1.62
C TRP A 63 -14.97 23.18 0.85
N LEU A 64 -15.12 22.77 -0.42
CA LEU A 64 -16.26 23.12 -1.26
C LEU A 64 -17.56 22.53 -0.70
N ALA A 65 -17.56 21.28 -0.26
CA ALA A 65 -18.71 20.65 0.38
C ALA A 65 -19.21 21.49 1.58
N ARG A 66 -18.29 22.02 2.39
CA ARG A 66 -18.64 22.89 3.52
C ARG A 66 -19.24 24.24 3.07
N LEU A 67 -18.77 24.80 1.96
CA LEU A 67 -19.36 26.01 1.41
C LEU A 67 -20.80 25.77 0.93
N ILE A 68 -21.05 24.63 0.26
CA ILE A 68 -22.38 24.20 -0.17
C ILE A 68 -23.28 23.98 1.04
N GLU A 69 -22.84 23.21 2.06
CA GLU A 69 -23.57 22.96 3.31
C GLU A 69 -23.95 24.27 4.04
N SER A 70 -23.09 25.31 3.98
CA SER A 70 -23.32 26.58 4.62
C SER A 70 -24.12 27.60 3.75
N GLY A 71 -24.58 27.20 2.55
CA GLY A 71 -25.32 28.06 1.62
C GLY A 71 -24.48 29.15 1.00
N ARG A 72 -23.14 29.10 1.08
CA ARG A 72 -22.24 30.15 0.53
C ARG A 72 -21.74 29.85 -0.88
N ALA A 73 -22.09 28.71 -1.46
CA ALA A 73 -21.79 28.35 -2.83
C ALA A 73 -23.08 28.22 -3.63
N GLU A 74 -23.62 29.38 -4.04
CA GLU A 74 -24.86 29.44 -4.80
C GLU A 74 -24.75 28.70 -6.14
N GLY A 75 -25.78 27.94 -6.52
CA GLY A 75 -25.85 27.21 -7.79
C GLY A 75 -25.04 25.93 -7.85
N LEU A 76 -24.41 25.51 -6.75
CA LEU A 76 -23.73 24.24 -6.65
C LEU A 76 -24.48 23.27 -5.72
N GLU A 77 -24.61 22.02 -6.16
CA GLU A 77 -25.20 20.94 -5.38
C GLU A 77 -24.17 19.82 -5.16
N ALA A 78 -24.22 19.20 -3.99
CA ALA A 78 -23.38 18.05 -3.70
C ALA A 78 -23.92 16.80 -4.39
N VAL A 79 -23.10 16.15 -5.19
CA VAL A 79 -23.46 14.86 -5.81
C VAL A 79 -23.37 13.77 -4.76
N HIS A 80 -24.44 12.99 -4.60
CA HIS A 80 -24.44 11.84 -3.69
C HIS A 80 -23.65 10.70 -4.28
N GLN A 81 -22.51 10.38 -3.65
CA GLN A 81 -21.70 9.22 -3.95
C GLN A 81 -21.90 8.15 -2.87
N THR A 82 -21.78 6.87 -3.23
CA THR A 82 -21.90 5.73 -2.30
C THR A 82 -20.54 5.12 -1.96
N THR A 83 -19.49 5.53 -2.63
CA THR A 83 -18.12 5.04 -2.48
C THR A 83 -17.14 6.19 -2.72
N ASN A 84 -15.86 5.99 -2.43
CA ASN A 84 -14.81 7.01 -2.53
C ASN A 84 -15.05 8.23 -1.62
N LEU A 85 -15.62 7.98 -0.44
CA LEU A 85 -16.10 9.00 0.51
C LEU A 85 -15.37 9.00 1.84
N LEU A 86 -14.95 7.81 2.33
CA LEU A 86 -14.54 7.66 3.74
C LEU A 86 -13.39 8.59 4.12
N PHE A 87 -12.39 8.74 3.23
CA PHE A 87 -11.26 9.63 3.50
C PHE A 87 -11.70 11.09 3.60
N ASP A 88 -12.58 11.54 2.68
CA ASP A 88 -13.10 12.91 2.68
C ASP A 88 -14.01 13.20 3.89
N LEU A 89 -14.79 12.20 4.34
CA LEU A 89 -15.59 12.32 5.56
C LEU A 89 -14.70 12.47 6.80
N ILE A 90 -13.63 11.67 6.90
CA ILE A 90 -12.64 11.78 7.98
C ILE A 90 -11.99 13.18 7.94
N LEU A 91 -11.53 13.60 6.76
CA LEU A 91 -10.87 14.88 6.57
C LEU A 91 -11.80 16.03 6.91
N SER A 92 -13.03 16.05 6.39
CA SER A 92 -14.04 17.08 6.67
C SER A 92 -14.41 17.16 8.15
N GLY A 93 -14.55 15.99 8.81
CA GLY A 93 -14.81 15.92 10.25
C GLY A 93 -13.65 16.49 11.06
N LEU A 94 -12.41 16.15 10.71
CA LEU A 94 -11.21 16.66 11.38
C LEU A 94 -11.02 18.17 11.14
N ILE A 95 -11.32 18.67 9.94
CA ILE A 95 -11.23 20.12 9.64
C ILE A 95 -12.14 20.93 10.58
N LYS A 96 -13.32 20.39 10.92
CA LYS A 96 -14.25 21.05 11.86
C LYS A 96 -13.70 21.16 13.28
N ILE A 97 -12.84 20.22 13.69
CA ILE A 97 -12.34 20.08 15.08
C ILE A 97 -10.97 20.76 15.24
N VAL A 98 -10.02 20.51 14.34
CA VAL A 98 -8.61 20.91 14.51
C VAL A 98 -8.09 21.87 13.42
N GLY A 99 -8.93 22.28 12.47
CA GLY A 99 -8.55 23.11 11.33
C GLY A 99 -7.85 22.32 10.20
N ALA A 100 -7.74 22.92 9.01
CA ALA A 100 -7.35 22.24 7.79
C ALA A 100 -5.90 21.66 7.84
N GLY A 101 -4.93 22.41 8.35
CA GLY A 101 -3.54 21.98 8.35
C GLY A 101 -3.26 20.78 9.25
N ALA A 102 -3.86 20.73 10.46
CA ALA A 102 -3.73 19.59 11.36
C ALA A 102 -4.59 18.41 10.89
N ALA A 103 -5.80 18.67 10.38
CA ALA A 103 -6.72 17.65 9.89
C ALA A 103 -6.10 16.78 8.81
N GLN A 104 -5.44 17.38 7.84
CA GLN A 104 -4.77 16.70 6.75
C GLN A 104 -3.72 15.70 7.26
N ARG A 105 -2.84 16.15 8.16
CA ARG A 105 -1.79 15.28 8.74
C ARG A 105 -2.37 14.14 9.56
N ILE A 106 -3.42 14.41 10.33
CA ILE A 106 -4.10 13.39 11.13
C ILE A 106 -4.78 12.36 10.24
N ALA A 107 -5.53 12.80 9.20
CA ALA A 107 -6.21 11.90 8.26
C ALA A 107 -5.22 10.97 7.54
N ILE A 108 -4.10 11.52 7.04
CA ILE A 108 -3.05 10.72 6.39
C ILE A 108 -2.39 9.79 7.40
N SER A 109 -2.09 10.25 8.61
CA SER A 109 -1.51 9.40 9.67
C SER A 109 -2.42 8.22 10.00
N LEU A 110 -3.73 8.42 10.08
CA LEU A 110 -4.72 7.36 10.25
C LEU A 110 -4.71 6.38 9.09
N ALA A 111 -4.66 6.86 7.85
CA ALA A 111 -4.59 6.01 6.67
C ALA A 111 -3.30 5.15 6.67
N VAL A 112 -2.14 5.75 6.96
CA VAL A 112 -0.85 5.04 7.06
C VAL A 112 -0.89 3.96 8.15
N LEU A 113 -1.37 4.28 9.34
CA LEU A 113 -1.46 3.29 10.42
C LEU A 113 -2.45 2.17 10.09
N THR A 114 -3.58 2.50 9.45
CA THR A 114 -4.56 1.50 9.00
C THR A 114 -3.93 0.54 8.00
N PHE A 115 -3.19 1.06 7.03
CA PHE A 115 -2.48 0.26 6.03
C PHE A 115 -1.39 -0.62 6.66
N VAL A 116 -0.46 -0.01 7.40
CA VAL A 116 0.70 -0.73 7.95
C VAL A 116 0.27 -1.84 8.90
N TRP A 117 -0.62 -1.54 9.83
CA TRP A 117 -1.06 -2.56 10.79
C TRP A 117 -2.00 -3.59 10.17
N GLY A 118 -2.79 -3.22 9.16
CA GLY A 118 -3.57 -4.15 8.36
C GLY A 118 -2.68 -5.13 7.60
N ALA A 119 -1.68 -4.61 6.87
CA ALA A 119 -0.70 -5.42 6.17
C ALA A 119 0.09 -6.32 7.13
N PHE A 120 0.58 -5.77 8.25
CA PHE A 120 1.30 -6.56 9.27
C PHE A 120 0.42 -7.64 9.89
N ALA A 121 -0.85 -7.35 10.18
CA ALA A 121 -1.81 -8.32 10.71
C ALA A 121 -2.06 -9.46 9.70
N PHE A 122 -2.25 -9.14 8.42
CA PHE A 122 -2.44 -10.12 7.35
C PHE A 122 -1.18 -10.98 7.17
N VAL A 123 -0.01 -10.38 7.03
CA VAL A 123 1.27 -11.10 6.93
C VAL A 123 1.49 -12.02 8.14
N SER A 124 1.16 -11.54 9.34
CA SER A 124 1.29 -12.31 10.57
C SER A 124 0.27 -13.46 10.67
N ALA A 125 -0.96 -13.26 10.21
CA ALA A 125 -2.00 -14.28 10.16
C ALA A 125 -1.61 -15.43 9.20
N VAL A 126 -1.14 -15.09 8.02
CA VAL A 126 -0.69 -16.05 6.99
C VAL A 126 0.53 -16.84 7.47
N SER A 127 1.52 -16.18 8.08
CA SER A 127 2.76 -16.81 8.54
C SER A 127 2.62 -17.54 9.88
N GLY A 128 1.50 -17.40 10.59
CA GLY A 128 1.27 -17.96 11.91
C GLY A 128 2.16 -17.37 13.02
N ARG A 129 2.88 -16.28 12.73
CA ARG A 129 3.80 -15.59 13.67
C ARG A 129 3.89 -14.10 13.37
N ARG A 130 4.29 -13.29 14.35
CA ARG A 130 4.55 -11.87 14.11
C ARG A 130 5.78 -11.69 13.20
N ALA A 131 5.57 -11.24 11.97
CA ALA A 131 6.59 -11.12 10.94
C ALA A 131 7.37 -9.80 11.03
N TRP A 132 7.92 -9.46 12.21
CA TRP A 132 8.64 -8.21 12.47
C TRP A 132 9.81 -7.93 11.51
N HIS A 133 10.43 -8.97 10.97
CA HIS A 133 11.52 -8.84 10.00
C HIS A 133 11.07 -8.22 8.67
N LEU A 134 9.77 -8.24 8.36
CA LEU A 134 9.19 -7.60 7.18
C LEU A 134 8.66 -6.19 7.46
N MET A 135 8.69 -5.72 8.72
CA MET A 135 8.24 -4.36 9.04
C MET A 135 8.94 -3.27 8.24
N PRO A 136 10.28 -3.31 7.98
CA PRO A 136 10.95 -2.34 7.12
C PRO A 136 10.35 -2.28 5.71
N VAL A 137 10.01 -3.43 5.13
CA VAL A 137 9.37 -3.52 3.81
C VAL A 137 7.95 -2.96 3.84
N ILE A 138 7.14 -3.36 4.84
CA ILE A 138 5.78 -2.85 5.01
C ILE A 138 5.79 -1.32 5.17
N ALA A 139 6.78 -0.77 5.91
CA ALA A 139 6.98 0.65 6.03
C ALA A 139 7.31 1.33 4.69
N MET A 140 8.19 0.75 3.87
CA MET A 140 8.45 1.24 2.51
C MET A 140 7.19 1.21 1.64
N LEU A 141 6.45 0.10 1.65
CA LEU A 141 5.22 -0.05 0.89
C LEU A 141 4.14 0.96 1.32
N ALA A 142 4.13 1.34 2.59
CA ALA A 142 3.23 2.38 3.10
C ALA A 142 3.48 3.76 2.48
N TYR A 143 4.72 4.07 2.15
CA TYR A 143 5.14 5.31 1.49
C TYR A 143 5.52 5.09 0.02
N SER A 144 4.84 4.16 -0.62
CA SER A 144 5.03 3.81 -2.02
C SER A 144 4.47 4.87 -2.97
N TRP A 145 4.63 4.63 -4.26
CA TRP A 145 4.07 5.45 -5.32
C TRP A 145 2.57 5.75 -5.12
N VAL A 146 1.78 4.78 -4.63
CA VAL A 146 0.33 4.94 -4.38
C VAL A 146 0.04 6.04 -3.34
N PHE A 147 0.86 6.11 -2.28
CA PHE A 147 0.79 7.16 -1.26
C PHE A 147 1.08 8.53 -1.89
N HIS A 148 2.17 8.63 -2.67
CA HIS A 148 2.60 9.90 -3.28
C HIS A 148 1.73 10.38 -4.44
N MET A 149 0.95 9.49 -5.05
CA MET A 149 -0.12 9.88 -5.97
C MET A 149 -1.32 10.49 -5.25
N GLY A 150 -1.40 10.40 -3.92
CA GLY A 150 -2.50 10.96 -3.14
C GLY A 150 -3.80 10.16 -3.22
N LEU A 151 -3.76 8.90 -3.67
CA LEU A 151 -4.95 8.03 -3.82
C LEU A 151 -5.45 7.52 -2.46
N PHE A 152 -5.68 8.44 -1.49
CA PHE A 152 -5.91 8.09 -0.09
C PHE A 152 -7.18 7.30 0.16
N SER A 153 -8.24 7.52 -0.60
CA SER A 153 -9.46 6.71 -0.51
C SER A 153 -9.20 5.24 -0.85
N LEU A 154 -8.49 4.99 -1.94
CA LEU A 154 -8.09 3.63 -2.35
C LEU A 154 -7.10 3.03 -1.37
N TYR A 155 -6.11 3.80 -0.93
CA TYR A 155 -5.07 3.40 0.01
C TYR A 155 -5.67 2.99 1.37
N LEU A 156 -6.60 3.77 1.91
CA LEU A 156 -7.33 3.47 3.16
C LEU A 156 -8.18 2.20 2.99
N SER A 157 -8.90 2.07 1.87
CA SER A 157 -9.67 0.88 1.53
C SER A 157 -8.79 -0.37 1.52
N LEU A 158 -7.62 -0.30 0.87
CA LEU A 158 -6.68 -1.42 0.80
C LEU A 158 -6.15 -1.81 2.19
N GLY A 159 -5.84 -0.84 3.05
CA GLY A 159 -5.46 -1.07 4.44
C GLY A 159 -6.55 -1.80 5.23
N LEU A 160 -7.81 -1.36 5.12
CA LEU A 160 -8.97 -2.03 5.71
C LEU A 160 -9.18 -3.44 5.15
N CYS A 161 -8.96 -3.64 3.86
CA CYS A 161 -9.03 -4.95 3.21
C CYS A 161 -7.99 -5.94 3.76
N PHE A 162 -6.79 -5.48 4.12
CA PHE A 162 -5.81 -6.35 4.79
C PHE A 162 -6.27 -6.77 6.19
N TRP A 163 -6.96 -5.91 6.95
CA TRP A 163 -7.59 -6.30 8.20
C TRP A 163 -8.68 -7.37 7.97
N VAL A 164 -9.49 -7.22 6.94
CA VAL A 164 -10.50 -8.22 6.54
C VAL A 164 -9.83 -9.55 6.22
N LEU A 165 -8.79 -9.57 5.39
CA LEU A 165 -8.04 -10.78 5.05
C LEU A 165 -7.39 -11.43 6.27
N ALA A 166 -6.82 -10.64 7.19
CA ALA A 166 -6.25 -11.14 8.44
C ALA A 166 -7.31 -11.81 9.34
N LEU A 167 -8.50 -11.22 9.46
CA LEU A 167 -9.60 -11.77 10.24
C LEU A 167 -10.20 -13.02 9.58
N ALA A 168 -10.39 -12.97 8.27
CA ALA A 168 -10.99 -14.07 7.52
C ALA A 168 -10.05 -15.28 7.32
N TRP A 169 -8.74 -15.14 7.56
CA TRP A 169 -7.74 -16.18 7.26
C TRP A 169 -8.07 -17.54 7.89
N GLU A 170 -8.59 -17.55 9.12
CA GLU A 170 -8.93 -18.79 9.83
C GLU A 170 -10.41 -19.24 9.65
N TRP A 171 -11.24 -18.52 8.86
CA TRP A 171 -12.65 -18.82 8.59
C TRP A 171 -13.51 -19.05 9.86
N LYS A 172 -13.17 -18.43 10.97
CA LYS A 172 -13.98 -18.52 12.21
C LYS A 172 -15.19 -17.60 12.12
N PRO A 173 -16.41 -18.07 12.43
CA PRO A 173 -17.66 -17.28 12.28
C PRO A 173 -17.60 -15.90 12.94
N TRP A 174 -17.09 -15.82 14.18
CA TRP A 174 -16.99 -14.55 14.90
C TRP A 174 -15.98 -13.56 14.26
N ARG A 175 -14.90 -14.08 13.63
CA ARG A 175 -13.94 -13.24 12.90
C ARG A 175 -14.53 -12.74 11.59
N LEU A 176 -15.31 -13.56 10.90
CA LEU A 176 -16.05 -13.14 9.70
C LEU A 176 -17.10 -12.08 10.05
N ALA A 177 -17.82 -12.24 11.17
CA ALA A 177 -18.73 -11.22 11.66
C ALA A 177 -18.02 -9.90 11.97
N ALA A 178 -16.82 -9.95 12.58
CA ALA A 178 -15.99 -8.77 12.82
C ALA A 178 -15.40 -8.15 11.53
N ALA A 179 -15.16 -8.94 10.50
CA ALA A 179 -14.67 -8.47 9.21
C ALA A 179 -15.73 -7.72 8.40
N ALA A 180 -17.01 -8.04 8.56
CA ALA A 180 -18.11 -7.45 7.78
C ALA A 180 -18.19 -5.90 7.90
N PRO A 181 -18.21 -5.29 9.10
CA PRO A 181 -18.25 -3.84 9.22
C PRO A 181 -16.97 -3.18 8.68
N ILE A 182 -15.79 -3.83 8.80
CA ILE A 182 -14.54 -3.31 8.22
C ILE A 182 -14.62 -3.34 6.69
N LEU A 183 -15.21 -4.38 6.11
CA LEU A 183 -15.43 -4.48 4.65
C LEU A 183 -16.40 -3.39 4.16
N ALA A 184 -17.46 -3.08 4.93
CA ALA A 184 -18.37 -1.98 4.63
C ALA A 184 -17.64 -0.61 4.65
N LEU A 185 -16.77 -0.36 5.64
CA LEU A 185 -15.93 0.84 5.67
C LEU A 185 -14.95 0.87 4.50
N ALA A 186 -14.37 -0.27 4.12
CA ALA A 186 -13.50 -0.38 2.95
C ALA A 186 -14.27 -0.03 1.65
N TYR A 187 -15.53 -0.45 1.52
CA TYR A 187 -16.38 -0.11 0.39
C TYR A 187 -16.68 1.40 0.33
N LEU A 188 -16.99 2.02 1.47
CA LEU A 188 -17.16 3.48 1.55
C LEU A 188 -15.88 4.23 1.19
N ALA A 189 -14.72 3.66 1.50
CA ALA A 189 -13.44 4.23 1.12
C ALA A 189 -13.19 4.09 -0.39
N HIS A 190 -13.24 2.86 -0.95
CA HIS A 190 -13.07 2.63 -2.39
C HIS A 190 -13.46 1.20 -2.78
N THR A 191 -14.18 1.03 -3.89
CA THR A 191 -14.70 -0.28 -4.32
C THR A 191 -13.64 -1.24 -4.84
N LEU A 192 -12.62 -0.78 -5.53
CA LEU A 192 -11.63 -1.63 -6.21
C LEU A 192 -10.89 -2.60 -5.26
N PRO A 193 -10.32 -2.15 -4.12
CA PRO A 193 -9.72 -3.07 -3.15
C PRO A 193 -10.72 -4.07 -2.55
N VAL A 194 -12.00 -3.70 -2.43
CA VAL A 194 -13.04 -4.59 -1.92
C VAL A 194 -13.31 -5.72 -2.90
N PHE A 195 -13.46 -5.43 -4.20
CA PHE A 195 -13.63 -6.47 -5.22
C PHE A 195 -12.42 -7.40 -5.31
N TRP A 196 -11.21 -6.83 -5.24
CA TRP A 196 -9.98 -7.61 -5.19
C TRP A 196 -9.96 -8.55 -3.96
N THR A 197 -10.29 -8.03 -2.78
CA THR A 197 -10.36 -8.80 -1.54
C THR A 197 -11.44 -9.88 -1.61
N ALA A 198 -12.62 -9.56 -2.15
CA ALA A 198 -13.68 -10.54 -2.35
C ALA A 198 -13.24 -11.67 -3.29
N GLY A 199 -12.52 -11.35 -4.37
CA GLY A 199 -11.91 -12.34 -5.26
C GLY A 199 -10.91 -13.25 -4.55
N LEU A 200 -10.02 -12.69 -3.72
CA LEU A 200 -9.07 -13.48 -2.92
C LEU A 200 -9.79 -14.37 -1.89
N LEU A 201 -10.82 -13.86 -1.20
CA LEU A 201 -11.60 -14.64 -0.25
C LEU A 201 -12.40 -15.76 -0.94
N ALA A 202 -13.01 -15.47 -2.09
CA ALA A 202 -13.69 -16.47 -2.90
C ALA A 202 -12.72 -17.57 -3.35
N TYR A 203 -11.51 -17.18 -3.78
CA TYR A 203 -10.46 -18.14 -4.11
C TYR A 203 -10.07 -19.01 -2.91
N LEU A 204 -9.80 -18.42 -1.74
CA LEU A 204 -9.46 -19.16 -0.52
C LEU A 204 -10.57 -20.12 -0.10
N TRP A 205 -11.84 -19.70 -0.22
CA TRP A 205 -13.01 -20.52 0.06
C TRP A 205 -13.09 -21.71 -0.89
N LEU A 206 -12.88 -21.48 -2.18
CA LEU A 206 -12.85 -22.53 -3.22
C LEU A 206 -11.67 -23.48 -2.99
N ALA A 207 -10.48 -22.96 -2.73
CA ALA A 207 -9.28 -23.75 -2.48
C ALA A 207 -9.42 -24.69 -1.27
N GLY A 208 -10.13 -24.24 -0.23
CA GLY A 208 -10.43 -25.07 0.96
C GLY A 208 -11.42 -26.21 0.70
N ARG A 209 -12.14 -26.21 -0.45
CA ARG A 209 -13.18 -27.18 -0.78
C ARG A 209 -12.87 -28.04 -2.01
N THR A 210 -11.82 -27.69 -2.73
CA THR A 210 -11.51 -28.26 -4.03
C THR A 210 -10.25 -29.14 -3.93
N ALA A 211 -10.25 -30.28 -4.62
CA ALA A 211 -9.06 -31.11 -4.70
C ALA A 211 -7.89 -30.33 -5.34
N PRO A 212 -6.64 -30.46 -4.86
CA PRO A 212 -5.50 -29.68 -5.36
C PRO A 212 -5.29 -29.77 -6.88
N ARG A 213 -5.59 -30.92 -7.48
CA ARG A 213 -5.50 -31.11 -8.95
C ARG A 213 -6.54 -30.27 -9.70
N THR A 214 -7.79 -30.26 -9.22
CA THR A 214 -8.88 -29.48 -9.82
C THR A 214 -8.57 -27.98 -9.66
N LEU A 215 -8.06 -27.56 -8.50
CA LEU A 215 -7.65 -26.18 -8.27
C LEU A 215 -6.51 -25.75 -9.20
N ALA A 216 -5.50 -26.61 -9.40
CA ALA A 216 -4.43 -26.34 -10.36
C ALA A 216 -4.95 -26.16 -11.79
N TRP A 217 -5.90 -27.00 -12.21
CA TRP A 217 -6.58 -26.87 -13.50
C TRP A 217 -7.40 -25.57 -13.59
N LEU A 218 -8.16 -25.21 -12.54
CA LEU A 218 -8.92 -23.96 -12.51
C LEU A 218 -7.99 -22.74 -12.66
N VAL A 219 -6.85 -22.71 -11.95
CA VAL A 219 -5.85 -21.65 -12.10
C VAL A 219 -5.24 -21.66 -13.51
N ALA A 220 -4.85 -22.82 -14.04
CA ALA A 220 -4.27 -22.93 -15.37
C ALA A 220 -5.22 -22.47 -16.47
N VAL A 221 -6.53 -22.76 -16.34
CA VAL A 221 -7.57 -22.34 -17.30
C VAL A 221 -7.94 -20.87 -17.09
N SER A 222 -7.90 -20.35 -15.85
CA SER A 222 -8.27 -18.95 -15.60
C SER A 222 -7.29 -17.97 -16.26
N LEU A 223 -6.01 -18.29 -16.37
CA LEU A 223 -5.01 -17.42 -17.01
C LEU A 223 -5.32 -17.16 -18.49
N PRO A 224 -5.46 -18.19 -19.36
CA PRO A 224 -5.87 -17.94 -20.75
C PRO A 224 -7.30 -17.38 -20.86
N ALA A 225 -8.22 -17.77 -19.97
CA ALA A 225 -9.57 -17.21 -19.94
C ALA A 225 -9.56 -15.69 -19.66
N MET A 226 -8.67 -15.23 -18.78
CA MET A 226 -8.48 -13.79 -18.52
C MET A 226 -7.95 -13.05 -19.75
N ILE A 227 -7.04 -13.66 -20.52
CA ILE A 227 -6.52 -13.08 -21.77
C ILE A 227 -7.66 -13.00 -22.81
N VAL A 228 -8.41 -14.08 -22.97
CA VAL A 228 -9.56 -14.10 -23.91
C VAL A 228 -10.62 -13.07 -23.49
N LEU A 229 -10.96 -13.01 -22.20
CA LEU A 229 -11.91 -12.02 -21.70
C LEU A 229 -11.43 -10.59 -21.96
N ARG A 230 -10.15 -10.34 -21.78
CA ARG A 230 -9.52 -9.07 -22.13
C ARG A 230 -9.73 -8.71 -23.58
N GLU A 231 -9.39 -9.59 -24.51
CA GLU A 231 -9.55 -9.36 -25.96
C GLU A 231 -11.04 -9.12 -26.36
N LEU A 232 -11.98 -9.75 -25.64
CA LEU A 232 -13.41 -9.54 -25.84
C LEU A 232 -13.90 -8.18 -25.34
N VAL A 233 -13.24 -7.62 -24.30
CA VAL A 233 -13.59 -6.32 -23.70
C VAL A 233 -12.89 -5.17 -24.41
N ASP A 234 -11.65 -5.38 -24.88
CA ASP A 234 -10.80 -4.36 -25.50
C ASP A 234 -11.46 -3.65 -26.71
N PRO A 235 -12.21 -4.35 -27.61
CA PRO A 235 -12.93 -3.68 -28.71
C PRO A 235 -14.06 -2.75 -28.27
N LYS A 236 -14.57 -2.93 -27.03
CA LYS A 236 -15.69 -2.13 -26.48
C LYS A 236 -15.22 -0.92 -25.70
N PHE A 237 -13.96 -0.92 -25.26
CA PHE A 237 -13.38 0.11 -24.41
C PHE A 237 -12.01 0.49 -24.92
N ILE A 238 -11.70 1.79 -24.89
CA ILE A 238 -10.35 2.26 -25.15
C ILE A 238 -9.54 1.97 -23.89
N SER A 239 -8.67 0.95 -23.94
CA SER A 239 -7.83 0.57 -22.80
C SER A 239 -6.36 0.80 -23.12
N GLU A 240 -5.61 1.31 -22.15
CA GLU A 240 -4.16 1.44 -22.24
C GLU A 240 -3.46 0.25 -21.61
N TRP A 241 -2.46 -0.28 -22.33
CA TRP A 241 -1.66 -1.41 -21.90
C TRP A 241 -0.17 -1.04 -21.93
N SER A 242 0.50 -1.26 -20.82
CA SER A 242 1.90 -0.90 -20.62
C SER A 242 2.77 -2.12 -20.28
N LEU A 243 4.01 -2.15 -20.78
CA LEU A 243 5.02 -3.17 -20.39
C LEU A 243 5.38 -3.13 -18.89
N GLN A 244 5.11 -2.02 -18.20
CA GLN A 244 5.29 -1.92 -16.75
C GLN A 244 4.52 -2.98 -15.96
N ARG A 245 3.51 -3.62 -16.57
CA ARG A 245 2.73 -4.70 -15.96
C ARG A 245 3.56 -5.87 -15.49
N VAL A 246 4.63 -6.21 -16.22
CA VAL A 246 5.52 -7.28 -15.77
C VAL A 246 6.14 -6.95 -14.41
N PHE A 247 6.52 -5.69 -14.19
CA PHE A 247 7.02 -5.23 -12.88
C PHE A 247 5.91 -5.16 -11.83
N MET A 248 4.69 -4.82 -12.23
CA MET A 248 3.52 -4.77 -11.34
C MET A 248 3.15 -6.15 -10.79
N THR A 249 3.43 -7.24 -11.51
CA THR A 249 3.16 -8.61 -11.03
C THR A 249 3.94 -8.99 -9.78
N SER A 250 5.07 -8.33 -9.52
CA SER A 250 5.83 -8.50 -8.29
C SER A 250 5.45 -7.48 -7.20
N GLY A 251 4.72 -6.44 -7.55
CA GLY A 251 4.41 -5.32 -6.67
C GLY A 251 5.61 -4.45 -6.28
N THR A 252 6.83 -4.81 -6.71
CA THR A 252 8.04 -4.04 -6.38
C THR A 252 8.11 -2.70 -7.11
N ASN A 253 7.41 -2.57 -8.25
CA ASN A 253 7.24 -1.30 -8.96
C ASN A 253 6.70 -0.20 -8.06
N THR A 254 5.93 -0.53 -7.02
CA THR A 254 5.37 0.46 -6.09
C THR A 254 6.44 1.17 -5.25
N SER A 255 7.63 0.56 -5.09
CA SER A 255 8.80 1.20 -4.47
C SER A 255 9.53 2.20 -5.38
N TRP A 256 9.20 2.24 -6.66
CA TRP A 256 9.69 3.25 -7.61
C TRP A 256 8.81 4.50 -7.52
N THR A 257 9.14 5.40 -6.59
CA THR A 257 8.24 6.50 -6.22
C THR A 257 8.33 7.70 -7.16
N PHE A 258 9.54 8.16 -7.50
CA PHE A 258 9.70 9.40 -8.29
C PHE A 258 10.56 9.22 -9.55
N ASP A 259 11.82 8.85 -9.43
CA ASP A 259 12.78 8.84 -10.53
C ASP A 259 13.62 7.55 -10.58
N ALA A 260 14.56 7.48 -11.55
CA ALA A 260 15.36 6.29 -11.81
C ALA A 260 16.25 5.85 -10.63
N LYS A 261 16.56 6.71 -9.63
CA LYS A 261 17.37 6.31 -8.48
C LYS A 261 16.69 5.24 -7.61
N TYR A 262 15.34 5.20 -7.62
CA TYR A 262 14.58 4.16 -6.90
C TYR A 262 14.75 2.77 -7.51
N SER A 263 15.33 2.64 -8.70
CA SER A 263 15.69 1.33 -9.28
C SER A 263 16.61 0.52 -8.35
N VAL A 264 17.50 1.20 -7.61
CA VAL A 264 18.37 0.54 -6.62
C VAL A 264 17.54 -0.11 -5.51
N VAL A 265 16.50 0.57 -5.04
CA VAL A 265 15.57 0.03 -4.03
C VAL A 265 14.80 -1.15 -4.58
N LEU A 266 14.25 -1.04 -5.80
CA LEU A 266 13.52 -2.09 -6.48
C LEU A 266 14.40 -3.34 -6.68
N VAL A 267 15.61 -3.18 -7.21
CA VAL A 267 16.56 -4.29 -7.42
C VAL A 267 16.98 -4.90 -6.09
N GLY A 268 17.31 -4.06 -5.09
CA GLY A 268 17.66 -4.53 -3.75
C GLY A 268 16.54 -5.35 -3.12
N LEU A 269 15.30 -4.90 -3.23
CA LEU A 269 14.13 -5.60 -2.72
C LEU A 269 13.91 -6.94 -3.45
N LEU A 270 14.00 -6.96 -4.78
CA LEU A 270 13.88 -8.19 -5.58
C LEU A 270 14.95 -9.22 -5.22
N LEU A 271 16.21 -8.78 -5.03
CA LEU A 271 17.30 -9.68 -4.63
C LEU A 271 17.04 -10.30 -3.26
N VAL A 272 16.66 -9.49 -2.26
CA VAL A 272 16.39 -10.02 -0.90
C VAL A 272 15.15 -10.92 -0.90
N TRP A 273 14.08 -10.54 -1.60
CA TRP A 273 12.90 -11.39 -1.74
C TRP A 273 13.21 -12.69 -2.46
N GLY A 274 14.05 -12.64 -3.50
CA GLY A 274 14.52 -13.82 -4.22
C GLY A 274 15.27 -14.78 -3.31
N THR A 275 16.23 -14.28 -2.51
CA THR A 275 16.97 -15.14 -1.56
C THR A 275 16.07 -15.75 -0.50
N MET A 276 15.16 -14.96 0.09
CA MET A 276 14.16 -15.47 1.05
C MET A 276 13.22 -16.50 0.43
N PHE A 277 12.83 -16.32 -0.82
CA PHE A 277 12.00 -17.28 -1.54
C PHE A 277 12.74 -18.58 -1.85
N LEU A 278 14.01 -18.50 -2.26
CA LEU A 278 14.86 -19.68 -2.45
C LEU A 278 15.08 -20.44 -1.14
N GLU A 279 15.26 -19.73 -0.03
CA GLU A 279 15.32 -20.35 1.30
C GLU A 279 14.01 -21.06 1.66
N LEU A 280 12.87 -20.41 1.37
CA LEU A 280 11.55 -21.04 1.57
C LEU A 280 11.38 -22.30 0.71
N LEU A 281 11.80 -22.27 -0.56
CA LEU A 281 11.79 -23.42 -1.46
C LEU A 281 12.70 -24.54 -0.95
N HIS A 282 13.88 -24.19 -0.45
CA HIS A 282 14.82 -25.18 0.12
C HIS A 282 14.22 -25.88 1.34
N HIS A 283 13.55 -25.13 2.25
CA HIS A 283 13.01 -25.71 3.48
C HIS A 283 11.67 -26.43 3.30
N TRP A 284 10.78 -25.92 2.44
CA TRP A 284 9.45 -26.50 2.26
C TRP A 284 9.37 -27.47 1.09
N GLY A 285 10.27 -27.34 0.11
CA GLY A 285 10.20 -28.02 -1.18
C GLY A 285 9.17 -27.38 -2.12
N MET A 286 9.41 -27.49 -3.43
CA MET A 286 8.59 -26.89 -4.49
C MET A 286 7.10 -27.25 -4.35
N ARG A 287 6.80 -28.53 -4.14
CA ARG A 287 5.42 -29.03 -4.08
C ARG A 287 4.62 -28.34 -2.95
N ARG A 288 5.23 -28.18 -1.77
CA ARG A 288 4.56 -27.55 -0.63
C ARG A 288 4.37 -26.05 -0.83
N VAL A 289 5.37 -25.37 -1.41
CA VAL A 289 5.27 -23.93 -1.72
C VAL A 289 4.13 -23.69 -2.70
N VAL A 290 4.11 -24.40 -3.84
CA VAL A 290 3.07 -24.23 -4.88
C VAL A 290 1.67 -24.59 -4.37
N SER A 291 1.57 -25.56 -3.45
CA SER A 291 0.30 -25.95 -2.84
C SER A 291 -0.15 -25.02 -1.71
N SER A 292 0.71 -24.09 -1.27
CA SER A 292 0.34 -23.17 -0.18
C SER A 292 -0.62 -22.08 -0.65
N SER A 293 -1.64 -21.80 0.16
CA SER A 293 -2.61 -20.72 -0.14
C SER A 293 -1.93 -19.37 -0.32
N SER A 294 -0.85 -19.10 0.44
CA SER A 294 -0.10 -17.84 0.35
C SER A 294 0.58 -17.66 -1.02
N PHE A 295 1.20 -18.71 -1.57
CA PHE A 295 1.77 -18.67 -2.92
C PHE A 295 0.69 -18.51 -3.98
N GLN A 296 -0.41 -19.26 -3.85
CA GLN A 296 -1.51 -19.21 -4.78
C GLN A 296 -2.18 -17.82 -4.80
N LEU A 297 -2.31 -17.14 -3.64
CA LEU A 297 -2.76 -15.75 -3.59
C LEU A 297 -1.83 -14.79 -4.33
N CYS A 298 -0.50 -14.99 -4.22
CA CYS A 298 0.44 -14.20 -5.01
C CYS A 298 0.21 -14.41 -6.51
N VAL A 299 0.05 -15.65 -6.96
CA VAL A 299 -0.20 -15.97 -8.38
C VAL A 299 -1.53 -15.35 -8.86
N VAL A 300 -2.62 -15.53 -8.12
CA VAL A 300 -3.94 -14.99 -8.48
C VAL A 300 -3.92 -13.46 -8.47
N GLY A 301 -3.31 -12.84 -7.46
CA GLY A 301 -3.16 -11.39 -7.37
C GLY A 301 -2.32 -10.82 -8.51
N SER A 302 -1.17 -11.45 -8.81
CA SER A 302 -0.29 -11.06 -9.94
C SER A 302 -0.99 -11.21 -11.28
N ALA A 303 -1.72 -12.31 -11.51
CA ALA A 303 -2.50 -12.53 -12.70
C ALA A 303 -3.63 -11.48 -12.84
N GLY A 304 -4.28 -11.13 -11.74
CA GLY A 304 -5.30 -10.08 -11.70
C GLY A 304 -4.74 -8.73 -12.12
N VAL A 305 -3.61 -8.31 -11.54
CA VAL A 305 -2.94 -7.05 -11.91
C VAL A 305 -2.45 -7.08 -13.35
N PHE A 306 -1.98 -8.23 -13.83
CA PHE A 306 -1.56 -8.38 -15.23
C PHE A 306 -2.73 -8.30 -16.21
N ALA A 307 -3.88 -8.80 -15.88
CA ALA A 307 -5.06 -8.82 -16.75
C ALA A 307 -5.82 -7.48 -16.77
N LEU A 308 -5.81 -6.72 -15.66
CA LEU A 308 -6.51 -5.44 -15.59
C LEU A 308 -5.83 -4.37 -16.44
N PRO A 309 -6.56 -3.51 -17.17
CA PRO A 309 -6.01 -2.36 -17.86
C PRO A 309 -5.47 -1.29 -16.89
N VAL A 310 -4.52 -0.49 -17.34
CA VAL A 310 -4.01 0.68 -16.59
C VAL A 310 -5.08 1.75 -16.53
N ALA A 311 -5.70 2.01 -17.68
CA ALA A 311 -6.80 2.96 -17.82
C ALA A 311 -7.87 2.37 -18.74
N LEU A 312 -9.10 2.79 -18.52
CA LEU A 312 -10.26 2.38 -19.28
C LEU A 312 -11.08 3.62 -19.64
N ALA A 313 -11.17 3.94 -20.92
CA ALA A 313 -12.05 5.00 -21.40
C ALA A 313 -13.30 4.37 -22.01
N ILE A 314 -14.46 4.67 -21.45
CA ILE A 314 -15.75 4.19 -21.94
C ILE A 314 -16.19 5.09 -23.10
N PRO A 315 -16.44 4.55 -24.32
CA PRO A 315 -16.91 5.35 -25.44
C PRO A 315 -18.17 6.13 -25.07
N GLY A 316 -18.20 7.42 -25.40
CA GLY A 316 -19.31 8.32 -25.06
C GLY A 316 -19.32 8.86 -23.62
N SER A 317 -18.35 8.47 -22.78
CA SER A 317 -18.12 9.08 -21.46
C SER A 317 -17.06 10.16 -21.52
N HIS A 318 -17.27 11.26 -20.84
CA HIS A 318 -16.24 12.31 -20.66
C HIS A 318 -15.18 11.95 -19.62
N HIS A 319 -15.32 10.80 -18.93
CA HIS A 319 -14.43 10.35 -17.86
C HIS A 319 -13.74 9.04 -18.25
N ALA A 320 -12.41 9.03 -18.15
CA ALA A 320 -11.62 7.81 -18.17
C ALA A 320 -11.35 7.32 -16.75
N LEU A 321 -11.49 6.01 -16.53
CA LEU A 321 -11.01 5.39 -15.30
C LEU A 321 -9.52 5.11 -15.48
N ALA A 322 -8.68 5.83 -14.75
CA ALA A 322 -7.23 5.67 -14.77
C ALA A 322 -6.72 5.06 -13.46
N TYR A 323 -5.49 4.55 -13.47
CA TYR A 323 -4.84 3.94 -12.30
C TYR A 323 -5.62 2.77 -11.71
N ILE A 324 -6.02 1.81 -12.55
CA ILE A 324 -6.78 0.61 -12.12
C ILE A 324 -5.84 -0.46 -11.60
N SER A 325 -4.81 -0.82 -12.38
CA SER A 325 -3.90 -1.93 -12.07
C SER A 325 -2.71 -1.53 -11.18
N GLU A 326 -2.18 -0.32 -11.35
CA GLU A 326 -0.98 0.14 -10.65
C GLU A 326 -1.13 0.14 -9.12
N PRO A 327 -2.20 0.71 -8.54
CA PRO A 327 -2.37 0.71 -7.10
C PRO A 327 -2.58 -0.71 -6.54
N MET A 328 -3.16 -1.63 -7.33
CA MET A 328 -3.40 -3.00 -6.90
C MET A 328 -2.11 -3.83 -6.85
N ALA A 329 -1.04 -3.39 -7.53
CA ALA A 329 0.30 -3.97 -7.38
C ALA A 329 0.80 -3.86 -5.92
N LEU A 330 0.39 -2.84 -5.17
CA LEU A 330 0.67 -2.71 -3.74
C LEU A 330 0.03 -3.86 -2.95
N GLY A 331 -1.17 -4.29 -3.33
CA GLY A 331 -1.83 -5.47 -2.76
C GLY A 331 -1.03 -6.75 -3.01
N VAL A 332 -0.49 -6.91 -4.22
CA VAL A 332 0.37 -8.05 -4.57
C VAL A 332 1.67 -8.04 -3.75
N ALA A 333 2.32 -6.88 -3.58
CA ALA A 333 3.52 -6.76 -2.75
C ALA A 333 3.29 -7.24 -1.31
N VAL A 334 2.13 -6.89 -0.71
CA VAL A 334 1.76 -7.37 0.63
C VAL A 334 1.46 -8.87 0.65
N CYS A 335 0.86 -9.44 -0.41
CA CYS A 335 0.69 -10.90 -0.55
C CYS A 335 2.04 -11.61 -0.62
N ILE A 336 3.02 -11.06 -1.34
CA ILE A 336 4.40 -11.60 -1.37
C ILE A 336 5.04 -11.51 0.02
N CYS A 337 4.88 -10.40 0.73
CA CYS A 337 5.29 -10.30 2.14
C CYS A 337 4.62 -11.38 3.00
N ALA A 338 3.34 -11.69 2.76
CA ALA A 338 2.63 -12.73 3.51
C ALA A 338 3.21 -14.14 3.24
N LEU A 339 3.59 -14.44 2.00
CA LEU A 339 4.31 -15.67 1.64
C LEU A 339 5.68 -15.71 2.32
N LEU A 340 6.48 -14.66 2.18
CA LEU A 340 7.84 -14.56 2.73
C LEU A 340 7.86 -14.47 4.26
N GLY A 341 6.74 -14.08 4.88
CA GLY A 341 6.58 -14.10 6.33
C GLY A 341 6.82 -15.47 6.97
N ALA A 342 6.61 -16.54 6.21
CA ALA A 342 6.90 -17.91 6.63
C ALA A 342 8.41 -18.29 6.56
N ALA A 343 9.21 -17.58 5.77
CA ALA A 343 10.65 -17.79 5.69
C ALA A 343 11.32 -17.42 7.02
N ARG A 344 12.47 -18.06 7.29
CA ARG A 344 13.30 -17.77 8.47
C ARG A 344 14.56 -17.03 8.04
N PRO A 345 14.46 -15.71 7.73
CA PRO A 345 15.55 -14.98 7.12
C PRO A 345 16.79 -14.99 8.01
N ARG A 346 17.95 -15.19 7.37
CA ARG A 346 19.26 -15.09 7.98
C ARG A 346 19.51 -13.65 8.45
N MET A 347 20.51 -13.45 9.31
CA MET A 347 20.84 -12.10 9.78
C MET A 347 21.18 -11.16 8.63
N LEU A 348 21.91 -11.66 7.62
CA LEU A 348 22.25 -10.87 6.43
C LEU A 348 20.99 -10.35 5.69
N GLU A 349 19.99 -11.19 5.47
CA GLU A 349 18.74 -10.79 4.80
C GLU A 349 17.96 -9.76 5.62
N ARG A 350 17.94 -9.91 6.96
CA ARG A 350 17.31 -8.92 7.84
C ARG A 350 18.01 -7.57 7.76
N TYR A 351 19.34 -7.55 7.79
CA TYR A 351 20.11 -6.30 7.64
C TYR A 351 19.92 -5.71 6.23
N ALA A 352 19.87 -6.55 5.19
CA ALA A 352 19.63 -6.12 3.83
C ALA A 352 18.24 -5.47 3.67
N LEU A 353 17.17 -6.04 4.27
CA LEU A 353 15.84 -5.42 4.28
C LEU A 353 15.85 -4.05 4.97
N VAL A 354 16.55 -3.93 6.10
CA VAL A 354 16.69 -2.64 6.80
C VAL A 354 17.49 -1.65 5.96
N ALA A 355 18.60 -2.09 5.33
CA ALA A 355 19.43 -1.23 4.49
C ALA A 355 18.65 -0.70 3.27
N VAL A 356 17.90 -1.57 2.58
CA VAL A 356 17.04 -1.18 1.45
C VAL A 356 15.99 -0.16 1.89
N ALA A 357 15.36 -0.37 3.06
CA ALA A 357 14.39 0.57 3.61
C ALA A 357 15.04 1.92 3.98
N LEU A 358 16.23 1.92 4.58
CA LEU A 358 16.95 3.15 4.90
C LEU A 358 17.32 3.94 3.63
N ILE A 359 17.79 3.26 2.57
CA ILE A 359 18.08 3.89 1.27
C ILE A 359 16.80 4.51 0.71
N PHE A 360 15.68 3.77 0.74
CA PHE A 360 14.38 4.27 0.30
C PHE A 360 13.99 5.55 1.03
N PHE A 361 14.00 5.54 2.37
CA PHE A 361 13.60 6.70 3.17
C PHE A 361 14.57 7.88 3.05
N CYS A 362 15.88 7.64 2.82
CA CYS A 362 16.82 8.69 2.50
C CYS A 362 16.49 9.39 1.17
N PHE A 363 16.17 8.61 0.13
CA PHE A 363 15.75 9.18 -1.16
C PHE A 363 14.43 9.94 -0.99
N LEU A 364 13.47 9.34 -0.31
CA LEU A 364 12.16 9.93 -0.06
C LEU A 364 12.26 11.28 0.64
N TYR A 365 13.01 11.35 1.72
CA TYR A 365 13.23 12.60 2.48
C TYR A 365 13.81 13.72 1.58
N ARG A 366 14.79 13.37 0.73
CA ARG A 366 15.42 14.35 -0.19
C ARG A 366 14.42 14.83 -1.24
N ASP A 367 13.61 13.96 -1.78
CA ASP A 367 12.63 14.31 -2.81
C ASP A 367 11.49 15.15 -2.25
N GLU A 368 10.95 14.78 -1.09
CA GLU A 368 9.91 15.57 -0.44
C GLU A 368 10.42 16.96 -0.02
N ARG A 369 11.67 17.05 0.44
CA ARG A 369 12.30 18.35 0.71
C ARG A 369 12.41 19.19 -0.57
N ALA A 370 12.81 18.61 -1.68
CA ALA A 370 12.89 19.31 -2.98
C ALA A 370 11.51 19.77 -3.45
N LYS A 371 10.48 18.92 -3.30
CA LYS A 371 9.08 19.29 -3.60
C LYS A 371 8.60 20.44 -2.73
N ASN A 372 8.85 20.41 -1.41
CA ASN A 372 8.47 21.48 -0.49
C ASN A 372 9.14 22.81 -0.88
N ALA A 373 10.42 22.79 -1.28
CA ALA A 373 11.11 23.99 -1.76
C ALA A 373 10.54 24.51 -3.10
N LEU A 374 10.02 23.64 -3.95
CA LEU A 374 9.31 24.03 -5.18
C LEU A 374 7.96 24.69 -4.85
N GLU A 375 7.18 24.10 -3.95
CA GLU A 375 5.91 24.64 -3.45
C GLU A 375 6.08 26.04 -2.85
N ASP A 376 7.14 26.27 -2.08
CA ASP A 376 7.45 27.61 -1.52
C ASP A 376 7.63 28.66 -2.61
N ARG A 377 8.34 28.28 -3.69
CA ARG A 377 8.53 29.19 -4.85
C ARG A 377 7.21 29.45 -5.57
N MET A 378 6.40 28.40 -5.79
CA MET A 378 5.10 28.53 -6.45
C MET A 378 4.16 29.42 -5.64
N GLN A 379 4.11 29.26 -4.33
CA GLN A 379 3.31 30.13 -3.45
C GLN A 379 3.79 31.60 -3.50
N GLY A 380 5.09 31.84 -3.57
CA GLY A 380 5.63 33.19 -3.74
C GLY A 380 5.15 33.84 -5.04
N VAL A 381 5.04 33.10 -6.14
CA VAL A 381 4.50 33.59 -7.41
C VAL A 381 3.00 33.84 -7.32
N VAL A 382 2.25 32.91 -6.74
CA VAL A 382 0.79 33.04 -6.57
C VAL A 382 0.46 34.24 -5.67
N ALA A 383 1.20 34.46 -4.59
CA ALA A 383 0.99 35.57 -3.68
C ALA A 383 1.20 36.98 -4.33
N GLN A 384 1.99 37.04 -5.42
CA GLN A 384 2.21 38.25 -6.20
C GLN A 384 1.13 38.48 -7.29
N SER A 385 0.25 37.53 -7.50
CA SER A 385 -0.79 37.57 -8.53
C SER A 385 -2.06 38.23 -7.98
N ALA A 386 -2.73 39.03 -8.81
CA ALA A 386 -3.99 39.64 -8.39
C ALA A 386 -5.09 38.58 -8.20
N PRO A 387 -5.95 38.70 -7.17
CA PRO A 387 -7.08 37.80 -6.97
C PRO A 387 -7.96 37.69 -8.22
N GLY A 388 -8.39 36.48 -8.58
CA GLY A 388 -9.25 36.22 -9.73
C GLY A 388 -8.53 36.07 -11.07
N HIS A 389 -7.21 36.18 -11.12
CA HIS A 389 -6.41 35.89 -12.32
C HIS A 389 -5.83 34.48 -12.27
N GLY A 390 -6.00 33.74 -13.36
CA GLY A 390 -5.34 32.44 -13.53
C GLY A 390 -3.84 32.63 -13.75
N VAL A 391 -3.01 31.95 -12.97
CA VAL A 391 -1.54 31.95 -13.13
C VAL A 391 -1.14 30.71 -13.90
N VAL A 392 -0.54 30.90 -15.09
CA VAL A 392 0.04 29.81 -15.87
C VAL A 392 1.55 29.81 -15.64
N ILE A 393 2.06 28.83 -14.91
CA ILE A 393 3.49 28.64 -14.71
C ILE A 393 4.05 27.82 -15.89
N ARG A 394 4.72 28.50 -16.84
CA ARG A 394 5.43 27.85 -17.95
C ARG A 394 6.89 27.64 -17.55
N GLY A 395 7.41 26.45 -17.80
CA GLY A 395 8.86 26.20 -17.81
C GLY A 395 9.48 25.66 -16.52
N VAL A 396 8.70 25.14 -15.60
CA VAL A 396 9.28 24.28 -14.56
C VAL A 396 9.64 22.94 -15.23
N LYS A 397 10.88 22.82 -15.71
CA LYS A 397 11.50 21.49 -15.92
C LYS A 397 11.68 20.86 -14.55
N ALA A 398 10.59 20.38 -13.97
CA ALA A 398 10.67 19.45 -12.87
C ALA A 398 11.26 18.18 -13.46
N GLY A 399 12.51 17.87 -13.11
CA GLY A 399 13.11 16.56 -13.39
C GLY A 399 12.44 15.43 -12.63
N ILE A 400 11.21 15.63 -12.20
CA ILE A 400 10.36 14.69 -11.49
C ILE A 400 9.34 14.20 -12.51
N SER A 401 9.74 13.19 -13.27
CA SER A 401 8.81 12.38 -14.03
C SER A 401 8.03 11.54 -13.05
N CYS A 402 6.83 11.96 -12.69
CA CYS A 402 5.85 11.05 -12.11
C CYS A 402 5.65 9.92 -13.11
N GLY A 403 5.99 8.68 -12.71
CA GLY A 403 6.12 7.53 -13.59
C GLY A 403 5.03 7.43 -14.67
N GLY A 404 5.40 7.71 -15.87
CA GLY A 404 5.15 6.99 -17.07
C GLY A 404 3.77 6.82 -17.65
N THR A 405 2.77 7.62 -17.36
CA THR A 405 1.63 7.74 -18.29
C THR A 405 1.88 8.91 -19.24
N ASN A 406 2.05 8.59 -20.53
CA ASN A 406 2.27 9.60 -21.56
C ASN A 406 0.94 10.31 -21.89
N TRP A 407 0.54 11.28 -21.07
CA TRP A 407 -0.69 12.06 -21.23
C TRP A 407 -0.83 12.73 -22.59
N LYS A 408 0.29 13.02 -23.29
CA LYS A 408 0.26 13.49 -24.68
C LYS A 408 -0.40 12.50 -25.62
N ALA A 409 -0.23 11.20 -25.40
CA ALA A 409 -0.85 10.18 -26.24
C ALA A 409 -2.38 10.10 -26.08
N ILE A 410 -2.91 10.57 -24.96
CA ILE A 410 -4.35 10.64 -24.69
C ILE A 410 -4.96 11.90 -25.32
N GLU A 411 -4.27 13.02 -25.30
CA GLU A 411 -4.73 14.29 -25.92
C GLU A 411 -4.74 14.21 -27.46
N ASP A 412 -3.75 13.57 -28.07
CA ASP A 412 -3.66 13.43 -29.53
C ASP A 412 -4.69 12.46 -30.14
N ARG A 413 -5.41 11.68 -29.31
CA ARG A 413 -6.45 10.75 -29.77
C ARG A 413 -7.87 11.30 -29.63
N ARG A 414 -8.05 12.55 -29.24
CA ARG A 414 -9.40 13.16 -29.28
C ARG A 414 -9.82 13.36 -30.72
N PRO A 415 -10.97 12.82 -31.17
CA PRO A 415 -11.50 13.18 -32.47
C PRO A 415 -11.75 14.68 -32.49
N HIS A 416 -11.14 15.38 -33.42
CA HIS A 416 -11.46 16.76 -33.70
C HIS A 416 -12.93 16.81 -34.18
N THR A 417 -13.83 17.25 -33.30
CA THR A 417 -15.19 17.68 -33.67
C THR A 417 -15.23 19.19 -33.79
#